data_0d930fa150aa599106571a3d68389860
#
_entry.id   0d930fa150aa599106571a3d68389860
#
_cell.length_a   1.000
_cell.length_b   1.000
_cell.length_c   1.000
_cell.angle_alpha   90.00
_cell.angle_beta   90.00
_cell.angle_gamma   90.00
#
_symmetry.space_group_name_H-M   'P 1'
#
loop_
_entity.id
_entity.type
_entity.pdbx_description
1 polymer ?
#
loop_
_entity_poly.entity_id
_entity_poly.type
_entity_poly.pdbx_seq_one_letter_code
_entity_poly.pdbx_strand_id
1 'polypeptide(L)'
;MNMQGLQNLLAGGGFRNRDSNEKVPDSSEKIIISSLALLKMLKHGRAGVPMEVMGLMLGSFVDEYTTIVVDVFAMPQSGTSVTIEAVDTAFQVQMIEMLKQTDRSENVVGWYHSHPGFGCWLSSVDINTHQVIL
;
A
#
# COMPACT_ATOMS: atom_id res chain seq x y z
N MET A 1 -20.18 -5.44 -10.66
CA MET A 1 -19.54 -4.18 -10.21
C MET A 1 -18.52 -3.83 -11.29
N ASN A 2 -18.62 -2.66 -11.93
CA ASN A 2 -17.74 -2.33 -13.06
C ASN A 2 -16.44 -1.68 -12.56
N MET A 3 -15.40 -1.74 -13.39
CA MET A 3 -14.06 -1.21 -13.09
C MET A 3 -14.07 0.28 -12.65
N GLN A 4 -15.07 1.05 -13.08
CA GLN A 4 -15.26 2.45 -12.72
C GLN A 4 -15.69 2.66 -11.26
N GLY A 5 -16.48 1.74 -10.71
CA GLY A 5 -16.85 1.77 -9.28
C GLY A 5 -15.67 1.49 -8.35
N LEU A 6 -14.72 0.68 -8.80
CA LEU A 6 -13.51 0.37 -8.07
C LEU A 6 -12.53 1.54 -8.04
N GLN A 7 -12.34 2.21 -9.18
CA GLN A 7 -11.52 3.42 -9.28
C GLN A 7 -12.07 4.55 -8.40
N ASN A 8 -13.39 4.67 -8.28
CA ASN A 8 -14.00 5.66 -7.40
C ASN A 8 -13.86 5.30 -5.91
N LEU A 9 -13.79 4.02 -5.56
CA LEU A 9 -13.56 3.58 -4.17
C LEU A 9 -12.11 3.85 -3.74
N LEU A 10 -11.16 3.65 -4.65
CA LEU A 10 -9.74 3.97 -4.45
C LEU A 10 -9.50 5.49 -4.51
N ALA A 11 -10.23 6.21 -5.35
CA ALA A 11 -10.16 7.67 -5.47
C ALA A 11 -10.91 8.42 -4.37
N GLY A 12 -11.88 7.79 -3.68
CA GLY A 12 -12.60 8.37 -2.55
C GLY A 12 -11.74 8.58 -1.30
N GLY A 13 -10.53 8.05 -1.28
CA GLY A 13 -9.50 8.25 -0.27
C GLY A 13 -8.49 9.34 -0.64
N GLY A 14 -8.96 10.49 -1.17
CA GLY A 14 -8.14 11.70 -1.19
C GLY A 14 -6.88 11.69 -2.04
N PHE A 15 -6.77 10.86 -3.09
CA PHE A 15 -5.83 11.15 -4.16
C PHE A 15 -6.35 12.38 -4.90
N ARG A 16 -5.94 13.56 -4.46
CA ARG A 16 -6.09 14.78 -5.24
C ARG A 16 -5.49 14.51 -6.62
N ASN A 17 -6.33 14.62 -7.64
CA ASN A 17 -5.88 14.80 -9.01
C ASN A 17 -4.99 16.07 -8.99
N ARG A 18 -3.68 15.88 -8.85
CA ARG A 18 -2.73 16.98 -8.88
C ARG A 18 -2.67 17.46 -10.33
N ASP A 19 -3.12 18.67 -10.55
CA ASP A 19 -2.85 19.38 -11.79
C ASP A 19 -1.35 19.28 -12.10
N SER A 20 -1.01 18.87 -13.30
CA SER A 20 0.34 18.55 -13.76
C SER A 20 1.33 19.73 -13.73
N ASN A 21 0.97 20.86 -13.15
CA ASN A 21 1.77 22.07 -13.02
C ASN A 21 2.08 22.50 -11.57
N GLU A 22 1.54 21.82 -10.56
CA GLU A 22 2.01 22.05 -9.20
C GLU A 22 3.35 21.35 -9.01
N LYS A 23 4.39 22.11 -8.69
CA LYS A 23 5.63 21.55 -8.18
C LYS A 23 5.29 20.70 -6.97
N VAL A 24 5.34 19.39 -7.13
CA VAL A 24 5.23 18.45 -6.01
C VAL A 24 6.34 18.83 -5.04
N PRO A 25 6.05 19.25 -3.80
CA PRO A 25 7.09 19.47 -2.83
C PRO A 25 7.85 18.14 -2.68
N ASP A 26 9.16 18.18 -2.88
CA ASP A 26 10.06 17.03 -2.72
C ASP A 26 10.24 16.76 -1.21
N SER A 27 9.16 16.32 -0.56
CA SER A 27 9.28 16.20 0.89
C SER A 27 8.11 15.51 1.55
N SER A 28 7.88 14.25 1.24
CA SER A 28 7.27 13.38 2.25
C SER A 28 8.35 13.11 3.31
N GLU A 29 8.57 14.05 4.19
CA GLU A 29 9.70 14.02 5.12
C GLU A 29 9.43 13.09 6.32
N LYS A 30 8.17 12.68 6.53
CA LYS A 30 7.82 11.97 7.74
C LYS A 30 6.79 10.88 7.51
N ILE A 31 7.20 9.65 7.77
CA ILE A 31 6.30 8.50 7.85
C ILE A 31 6.33 7.98 9.29
N ILE A 32 5.17 7.99 9.95
CA ILE A 32 5.01 7.50 11.32
C ILE A 32 4.34 6.14 11.23
N ILE A 33 5.07 5.10 11.61
CA ILE A 33 4.58 3.71 11.54
C ILE A 33 4.30 3.21 12.96
N SER A 34 3.09 2.70 13.19
CA SER A 34 2.76 2.07 14.47
C SER A 34 3.60 0.81 14.70
N SER A 35 3.86 0.48 15.96
CA SER A 35 4.58 -0.76 16.31
C SER A 35 3.82 -2.01 15.83
N LEU A 36 2.50 -1.98 15.82
CA LEU A 36 1.67 -3.05 15.28
C LEU A 36 1.88 -3.24 13.79
N ALA A 37 1.83 -2.16 13.00
CA ALA A 37 2.06 -2.20 11.57
C ALA A 37 3.47 -2.73 11.24
N LEU A 38 4.49 -2.23 11.93
CA LEU A 38 5.86 -2.68 11.76
C LEU A 38 6.03 -4.16 12.07
N LEU A 39 5.47 -4.63 13.19
CA LEU A 39 5.54 -6.04 13.59
C LEU A 39 4.85 -6.95 12.56
N LYS A 40 3.68 -6.56 12.06
CA LYS A 40 2.97 -7.32 11.03
C LYS A 40 3.76 -7.42 9.73
N MET A 41 4.36 -6.31 9.27
CA MET A 41 5.21 -6.30 8.06
C MET A 41 6.42 -7.22 8.21
N LEU A 42 7.13 -7.13 9.32
CA LEU A 42 8.29 -7.97 9.60
C LEU A 42 7.94 -9.46 9.69
N LYS A 43 6.85 -9.78 10.38
CA LYS A 43 6.36 -11.15 10.49
C LYS A 43 5.94 -11.72 9.13
N HIS A 44 5.24 -10.94 8.32
CA HIS A 44 4.82 -11.32 6.98
C HIS A 44 6.02 -11.55 6.06
N GLY A 45 6.98 -10.61 6.04
CA GLY A 45 8.21 -10.73 5.24
C GLY A 45 9.01 -11.97 5.61
N ARG A 46 9.17 -12.25 6.91
CA ARG A 46 9.89 -13.44 7.37
C ARG A 46 9.19 -14.75 7.00
N ALA A 47 7.87 -14.80 7.14
CA ALA A 47 7.08 -15.98 6.79
C ALA A 47 7.11 -16.29 5.29
N GLY A 48 7.30 -15.29 4.43
CA GLY A 48 7.33 -15.43 2.98
C GLY A 48 8.64 -15.94 2.40
N VAL A 49 9.75 -15.87 3.15
CA VAL A 49 11.09 -16.31 2.68
C VAL A 49 11.02 -17.74 2.10
N PRO A 50 11.56 -18.00 0.92
CA PRO A 50 12.43 -17.16 0.08
C PRO A 50 11.71 -16.23 -0.92
N MET A 51 10.38 -16.21 -0.91
CA MET A 51 9.58 -15.42 -1.85
C MET A 51 9.41 -13.98 -1.37
N GLU A 52 9.29 -13.06 -2.32
CA GLU A 52 8.83 -11.71 -2.04
C GLU A 52 7.36 -11.74 -1.64
N VAL A 53 7.00 -10.95 -0.63
CA VAL A 53 5.63 -10.75 -0.20
C VAL A 53 5.30 -9.27 -0.22
N MET A 54 4.02 -8.93 -0.42
CA MET A 54 3.55 -7.57 -0.37
C MET A 54 2.26 -7.44 0.46
N GLY A 55 1.96 -6.21 0.84
CA GLY A 55 0.71 -5.87 1.48
C GLY A 55 0.43 -4.37 1.37
N LEU A 56 -0.72 -3.95 1.87
CA LEU A 56 -1.14 -2.57 1.85
C LEU A 56 -1.05 -1.95 3.25
N MET A 57 -0.66 -0.69 3.30
CA MET A 57 -0.56 0.10 4.53
C MET A 57 -1.83 0.93 4.70
N LEU A 58 -2.38 0.89 5.91
CA LEU A 58 -3.60 1.57 6.31
C LEU A 58 -3.26 2.73 7.26
N GLY A 59 -3.87 3.88 7.01
CA GLY A 59 -3.63 5.05 7.83
C GLY A 59 -4.28 6.31 7.30
N SER A 60 -3.59 7.44 7.47
CA SER A 60 -4.06 8.75 7.04
C SER A 60 -2.91 9.66 6.62
N PHE A 61 -3.20 10.58 5.73
CA PHE A 61 -2.34 11.73 5.43
C PHE A 61 -2.72 12.88 6.38
N VAL A 62 -1.80 13.23 7.27
CA VAL A 62 -2.03 14.32 8.25
C VAL A 62 -1.89 15.66 7.56
N ASP A 63 -0.86 15.79 6.76
CA ASP A 63 -0.55 16.96 5.94
C ASP A 63 0.22 16.51 4.68
N GLU A 64 0.70 17.46 3.88
CA GLU A 64 1.44 17.18 2.64
C GLU A 64 2.78 16.45 2.88
N TYR A 65 3.29 16.50 4.10
CA TYR A 65 4.63 16.01 4.48
C TYR A 65 4.58 14.83 5.44
N THR A 66 3.42 14.51 6.01
CA THR A 66 3.30 13.54 7.11
C THR A 66 2.24 12.49 6.81
N THR A 67 2.67 11.24 6.76
CA THR A 67 1.80 10.07 6.63
C THR A 67 1.86 9.24 7.90
N ILE A 68 0.70 8.83 8.42
CA ILE A 68 0.60 7.91 9.55
C ILE A 68 0.13 6.55 9.05
N VAL A 69 0.87 5.51 9.40
CA VAL A 69 0.52 4.11 9.14
C VAL A 69 0.14 3.45 10.46
N VAL A 70 -1.12 3.12 10.63
CA VAL A 70 -1.64 2.53 11.89
C VAL A 70 -1.72 1.02 11.84
N ASP A 71 -1.97 0.45 10.66
CA ASP A 71 -2.10 -1.00 10.45
C ASP A 71 -1.70 -1.37 9.02
N VAL A 72 -1.59 -2.66 8.75
CA VAL A 72 -1.33 -3.22 7.43
C VAL A 72 -2.14 -4.48 7.23
N PHE A 73 -2.42 -4.85 5.98
CA PHE A 73 -2.87 -6.19 5.64
C PHE A 73 -2.05 -6.79 4.50
N ALA A 74 -1.79 -8.10 4.64
CA ALA A 74 -1.07 -8.88 3.65
C ALA A 74 -1.92 -9.10 2.40
N MET A 75 -1.31 -8.99 1.21
CA MET A 75 -1.92 -9.45 -0.04
C MET A 75 -1.65 -10.95 -0.24
N PRO A 76 -2.57 -11.69 -0.88
CA PRO A 76 -2.32 -13.08 -1.23
C PRO A 76 -1.07 -13.24 -2.10
N GLN A 77 -0.29 -14.29 -1.84
CA GLN A 77 0.90 -14.60 -2.64
C GLN A 77 0.49 -15.09 -4.03
N SER A 78 0.93 -14.39 -5.06
CA SER A 78 0.78 -14.81 -6.45
C SER A 78 2.13 -14.83 -7.15
N GLY A 79 2.72 -16.02 -7.24
CA GLY A 79 4.05 -16.20 -7.84
C GLY A 79 5.20 -15.99 -6.87
N THR A 80 6.40 -15.74 -7.40
CA THR A 80 7.65 -15.64 -6.64
C THR A 80 8.16 -14.22 -6.46
N SER A 81 7.64 -13.28 -7.23
CA SER A 81 8.00 -11.87 -7.19
C SER A 81 6.76 -10.98 -7.03
N VAL A 82 6.98 -9.78 -6.55
CA VAL A 82 5.94 -8.75 -6.42
C VAL A 82 5.81 -8.00 -7.74
N THR A 83 4.69 -8.20 -8.41
CA THR A 83 4.34 -7.53 -9.67
C THR A 83 2.97 -6.88 -9.57
N ILE A 84 2.59 -6.11 -10.58
CA ILE A 84 1.26 -5.49 -10.66
C ILE A 84 0.16 -6.55 -10.61
N GLU A 85 0.39 -7.73 -11.20
CA GLU A 85 -0.54 -8.85 -11.18
C GLU A 85 -0.71 -9.46 -9.78
N ALA A 86 0.23 -9.20 -8.86
CA ALA A 86 0.13 -9.63 -7.46
C ALA A 86 -0.91 -8.83 -6.66
N VAL A 87 -1.37 -7.71 -7.19
CA VAL A 87 -2.41 -6.91 -6.54
C VAL A 87 -3.79 -7.48 -6.89
N ASP A 88 -4.26 -8.39 -6.05
CA ASP A 88 -5.62 -8.93 -6.16
C ASP A 88 -6.64 -7.85 -5.77
N THR A 89 -7.21 -7.21 -6.78
CA THR A 89 -8.16 -6.12 -6.61
C THR A 89 -9.44 -6.56 -5.91
N ALA A 90 -9.91 -7.77 -6.15
CA ALA A 90 -11.10 -8.31 -5.49
C ALA A 90 -10.85 -8.52 -4.00
N PHE A 91 -9.69 -9.06 -3.63
CA PHE A 91 -9.27 -9.21 -2.24
C PHE A 91 -9.13 -7.86 -1.54
N GLN A 92 -8.53 -6.87 -2.21
CA GLN A 92 -8.38 -5.52 -1.66
C GLN A 92 -9.74 -4.89 -1.34
N VAL A 93 -10.70 -4.96 -2.25
CA VAL A 93 -12.06 -4.46 -2.01
C VAL A 93 -12.72 -5.15 -0.83
N GLN A 94 -12.64 -6.48 -0.78
CA GLN A 94 -13.21 -7.25 0.31
C GLN A 94 -12.61 -6.86 1.67
N MET A 95 -11.31 -6.68 1.75
CA MET A 95 -10.63 -6.25 2.98
C MET A 95 -11.06 -4.85 3.41
N ILE A 96 -11.16 -3.91 2.49
CA ILE A 96 -11.62 -2.54 2.78
C ILE A 96 -13.08 -2.55 3.26
N GLU A 97 -13.94 -3.35 2.65
CA GLU A 97 -15.33 -3.49 3.09
C GLU A 97 -15.43 -4.09 4.50
N MET A 98 -14.63 -5.10 4.81
CA MET A 98 -14.57 -5.69 6.16
C MET A 98 -14.07 -4.67 7.20
N LEU A 99 -13.07 -3.86 6.87
CA LEU A 99 -12.58 -2.81 7.76
C LEU A 99 -13.66 -1.77 8.06
N LYS A 100 -14.41 -1.35 7.05
CA LYS A 100 -15.55 -0.42 7.23
C LYS A 100 -16.66 -1.00 8.13
N GLN A 101 -16.91 -2.30 8.04
CA GLN A 101 -17.90 -2.97 8.91
C GLN A 101 -17.47 -3.02 10.39
N THR A 102 -16.19 -2.86 10.68
CA THR A 102 -15.63 -2.81 12.04
C THR A 102 -15.35 -1.40 12.53
N ASP A 103 -16.01 -0.39 11.96
CA ASP A 103 -15.84 1.03 12.27
C ASP A 103 -14.39 1.55 12.08
N ARG A 104 -13.62 0.90 11.21
CA ARG A 104 -12.28 1.34 10.84
C ARG A 104 -12.34 2.20 9.59
N SER A 105 -11.92 3.44 9.75
CA SER A 105 -12.00 4.47 8.70
C SER A 105 -10.67 4.77 8.02
N GLU A 106 -9.65 3.96 8.26
CA GLU A 106 -8.34 4.15 7.67
C GLU A 106 -8.39 3.97 6.15
N ASN A 107 -7.60 4.77 5.47
CA ASN A 107 -7.41 4.67 4.02
C ASN A 107 -6.15 3.85 3.71
N VAL A 108 -6.07 3.34 2.49
CA VAL A 108 -4.81 2.83 1.95
C VAL A 108 -3.89 4.04 1.69
N VAL A 109 -2.77 4.09 2.39
CA VAL A 109 -1.80 5.18 2.29
C VAL A 109 -0.50 4.77 1.61
N GLY A 110 -0.33 3.49 1.31
CA GLY A 110 0.84 2.97 0.63
C GLY A 110 0.85 1.45 0.58
N TRP A 111 1.95 0.90 0.15
CA TRP A 111 2.19 -0.54 0.08
C TRP A 111 3.59 -0.87 0.60
N TYR A 112 3.79 -2.12 0.98
CA TYR A 112 5.08 -2.63 1.41
C TYR A 112 5.38 -3.95 0.71
N HIS A 113 6.65 -4.29 0.59
CA HIS A 113 7.10 -5.58 0.10
C HIS A 113 8.44 -5.96 0.74
N SER A 114 8.79 -7.22 0.61
CA SER A 114 10.04 -7.77 1.12
C SER A 114 11.04 -8.04 0.00
N HIS A 115 12.32 -7.90 0.31
CA HIS A 115 13.45 -8.27 -0.56
C HIS A 115 14.30 -9.36 0.12
N PRO A 116 13.84 -10.63 0.19
CA PRO A 116 14.62 -11.68 0.84
C PRO A 116 15.93 -11.96 0.08
N GLY A 117 17.06 -11.80 0.76
CA GLY A 117 18.37 -12.07 0.20
C GLY A 117 19.03 -10.94 -0.58
N PHE A 118 18.39 -9.76 -0.69
CA PHE A 118 18.97 -8.58 -1.32
C PHE A 118 18.55 -7.27 -0.62
N GLY A 119 19.17 -6.15 -0.98
CA GLY A 119 19.11 -4.90 -0.22
C GLY A 119 17.77 -4.16 -0.31
N CYS A 120 17.60 -3.15 0.57
CA CYS A 120 16.45 -2.25 0.58
C CYS A 120 16.61 -1.14 -0.45
N TRP A 121 16.10 -1.38 -1.65
CA TRP A 121 16.06 -0.43 -2.76
C TRP A 121 14.88 -0.81 -3.67
N LEU A 122 14.41 0.14 -4.45
CA LEU A 122 13.34 -0.13 -5.41
C LEU A 122 13.93 -0.67 -6.71
N SER A 123 13.51 -1.85 -7.12
CA SER A 123 13.79 -2.38 -8.45
C SER A 123 12.99 -1.62 -9.52
N SER A 124 13.31 -1.82 -10.79
CA SER A 124 12.51 -1.26 -11.88
C SER A 124 11.07 -1.79 -11.89
N VAL A 125 10.89 -3.02 -11.45
CA VAL A 125 9.55 -3.62 -11.30
C VAL A 125 8.78 -2.92 -10.18
N ASP A 126 9.43 -2.64 -9.05
CA ASP A 126 8.81 -1.93 -7.91
C ASP A 126 8.39 -0.51 -8.31
N ILE A 127 9.22 0.19 -9.07
CA ILE A 127 8.91 1.54 -9.57
C ILE A 127 7.67 1.50 -10.46
N ASN A 128 7.58 0.55 -11.39
CA ASN A 128 6.42 0.39 -12.24
C ASN A 128 5.16 0.03 -11.43
N THR A 129 5.29 -0.86 -10.46
CA THR A 129 4.21 -1.25 -9.56
C THR A 129 3.71 -0.04 -8.75
N HIS A 130 4.63 0.75 -8.24
CA HIS A 130 4.31 1.97 -7.50
C HIS A 130 3.50 2.97 -8.33
N GLN A 131 3.87 3.18 -9.59
CA GLN A 131 3.14 4.08 -10.51
C GLN A 131 1.69 3.63 -10.78
N VAL A 132 1.39 2.35 -10.65
CA VAL A 132 0.05 1.81 -10.90
C VAL A 132 -0.80 1.76 -9.63
N ILE A 133 -0.19 1.47 -8.48
CA ILE A 133 -0.90 1.37 -7.19
C ILE A 133 -1.23 2.76 -6.63
N LEU A 134 -0.38 3.72 -6.83
CA LEU A 134 -0.49 5.10 -6.32
C LEU A 134 -0.69 6.10 -7.44
#